data_a73b491eef20069dfb917e3c30648121
#
_entry.id   a73b491eef20069dfb917e3c30648121
#
_cell.length_a   1.000
_cell.length_b   1.000
_cell.length_c   1.000
_cell.angle_alpha   90.00
_cell.angle_beta   90.00
_cell.angle_gamma   90.00
#
_symmetry.space_group_name_H-M   'P 1'
#
loop_
_entity.id
_entity.type
_entity.pdbx_description
1 polymer ?
#
loop_
_entity_poly.entity_id
_entity_poly.type
_entity_poly.pdbx_seq_one_letter_code
_entity_poly.pdbx_strand_id
1 'polypeptide(L)'
;PARFVVDALPAQLLAQRPDVAAAERDVAAASAAIGSARAARYPRLNLSGFITPLRLNTDGDRMSATTWSIGPTLSMPLIDGGRIGARVDAAEADYAAAAAAYRQKVRDAVAEVEQALVRLDAAAAREADVRRAARDYRVAFTATEARQRAGFASLMELEESRRTLLAADTTLAGWEQERVAAWVALYRAVGGGWPSADPSPSSPQA
;
A
#
# COMPACT_ATOMS: atom_id res chain seq x y z
N PRO A 1 -15.95 -22.53 -4.87
CA PRO A 1 -15.35 -21.55 -5.78
C PRO A 1 -14.24 -22.22 -6.56
N ALA A 2 -14.25 -22.01 -7.90
CA ALA A 2 -13.28 -22.58 -8.82
C ALA A 2 -11.85 -22.28 -8.33
N ARG A 3 -10.93 -23.25 -8.53
CA ARG A 3 -9.51 -23.02 -8.32
C ARG A 3 -9.08 -21.87 -9.23
N PHE A 4 -8.70 -20.76 -8.64
CA PHE A 4 -8.08 -19.67 -9.35
C PHE A 4 -6.63 -20.11 -9.59
N VAL A 5 -6.34 -20.61 -10.78
CA VAL A 5 -4.95 -20.84 -11.21
C VAL A 5 -4.47 -19.50 -11.77
N VAL A 6 -3.62 -18.83 -11.03
CA VAL A 6 -2.92 -17.62 -11.53
C VAL A 6 -1.67 -18.12 -12.25
N ASP A 7 -1.78 -18.42 -13.54
CA ASP A 7 -0.67 -18.92 -14.36
C ASP A 7 0.46 -17.89 -14.56
N ALA A 8 0.20 -16.62 -14.38
CA ALA A 8 1.20 -15.54 -14.30
C ALA A 8 0.55 -14.30 -13.66
N LEU A 9 1.29 -13.64 -12.77
CA LEU A 9 0.91 -12.30 -12.32
C LEU A 9 1.24 -11.31 -13.45
N PRO A 10 0.25 -10.66 -14.08
CA PRO A 10 0.55 -9.58 -15.00
C PRO A 10 1.27 -8.47 -14.20
N ALA A 11 2.43 -8.03 -14.69
CA ALA A 11 3.16 -6.89 -14.09
C ALA A 11 2.26 -5.65 -13.90
N GLN A 12 1.21 -5.53 -14.71
CA GLN A 12 0.18 -4.51 -14.64
C GLN A 12 -0.60 -4.51 -13.31
N LEU A 13 -0.80 -5.67 -12.66
CA LEU A 13 -1.47 -5.73 -11.36
C LEU A 13 -0.59 -5.18 -10.23
N LEU A 14 0.72 -5.37 -10.32
CA LEU A 14 1.66 -4.79 -9.35
C LEU A 14 1.73 -3.26 -9.47
N ALA A 15 1.60 -2.72 -10.69
CA ALA A 15 1.56 -1.28 -10.93
C ALA A 15 0.29 -0.61 -10.34
N GLN A 16 -0.78 -1.36 -10.08
CA GLN A 16 -1.98 -0.85 -9.43
C GLN A 16 -1.83 -0.72 -7.90
N ARG A 17 -0.76 -1.25 -7.32
CA ARG A 17 -0.52 -1.12 -5.88
C ARG A 17 -0.13 0.31 -5.51
N PRO A 18 -0.80 0.94 -4.53
CA PRO A 18 -0.52 2.33 -4.16
C PRO A 18 0.89 2.52 -3.56
N ASP A 19 1.43 1.51 -2.88
CA ASP A 19 2.77 1.56 -2.31
C ASP A 19 3.87 1.48 -3.37
N VAL A 20 3.67 0.72 -4.44
CA VAL A 20 4.58 0.67 -5.60
C VAL A 20 4.50 1.97 -6.40
N ALA A 21 3.28 2.48 -6.64
CA ALA A 21 3.07 3.76 -7.31
C ALA A 21 3.67 4.94 -6.52
N ALA A 22 3.56 4.94 -5.20
CA ALA A 22 4.20 5.96 -4.36
C ALA A 22 5.72 5.92 -4.50
N ALA A 23 6.34 4.75 -4.41
CA ALA A 23 7.78 4.59 -4.57
C ALA A 23 8.28 5.01 -5.96
N GLU A 24 7.48 4.80 -7.02
CA GLU A 24 7.77 5.30 -8.36
C GLU A 24 7.78 6.84 -8.41
N ARG A 25 6.82 7.48 -7.74
CA ARG A 25 6.77 8.95 -7.62
C ARG A 25 7.93 9.51 -6.82
N ASP A 26 8.40 8.79 -5.80
CA ASP A 26 9.58 9.17 -5.03
C ASP A 26 10.85 9.17 -5.92
N VAL A 27 11.00 8.18 -6.80
CA VAL A 27 12.10 8.15 -7.79
C VAL A 27 12.00 9.35 -8.75
N ALA A 28 10.80 9.66 -9.24
CA ALA A 28 10.58 10.80 -10.12
C ALA A 28 10.90 12.13 -9.42
N ALA A 29 10.50 12.27 -8.15
CA ALA A 29 10.82 13.45 -7.33
C ALA A 29 12.32 13.60 -7.09
N ALA A 30 13.02 12.52 -6.75
CA ALA A 30 14.47 12.52 -6.58
C ALA A 30 15.20 12.87 -7.89
N SER A 31 14.73 12.37 -9.04
CA SER A 31 15.26 12.75 -10.36
C SER A 31 15.09 14.25 -10.64
N ALA A 32 13.92 14.82 -10.34
CA ALA A 32 13.68 16.25 -10.49
C ALA A 32 14.55 17.10 -9.55
N ALA A 33 14.86 16.59 -8.34
CA ALA A 33 15.75 17.24 -7.38
C ALA A 33 17.19 17.40 -7.92
N ILE A 34 17.69 16.42 -8.69
CA ILE A 34 19.00 16.55 -9.38
C ILE A 34 18.97 17.75 -10.34
N GLY A 35 17.90 17.86 -11.14
CA GLY A 35 17.71 19.01 -12.05
C GLY A 35 17.72 20.34 -11.29
N SER A 36 17.01 20.42 -10.18
CA SER A 36 16.98 21.60 -9.30
C SER A 36 18.36 21.92 -8.70
N ALA A 37 19.10 20.90 -8.23
CA ALA A 37 20.47 21.09 -7.71
C ALA A 37 21.42 21.60 -8.79
N ARG A 38 21.35 21.05 -10.00
CA ARG A 38 22.17 21.49 -11.15
C ARG A 38 21.81 22.91 -11.59
N ALA A 39 20.51 23.29 -11.54
CA ALA A 39 20.04 24.63 -11.87
C ALA A 39 20.63 25.73 -10.95
N ALA A 40 21.05 25.37 -9.74
CA ALA A 40 21.72 26.31 -8.82
C ALA A 40 23.06 26.84 -9.33
N ARG A 41 23.66 26.24 -10.38
CA ARG A 41 24.88 26.73 -11.06
C ARG A 41 24.61 27.89 -11.98
N TYR A 42 23.38 28.12 -12.38
CA TYR A 42 22.98 29.15 -13.35
C TYR A 42 22.48 30.42 -12.68
N PRO A 43 22.58 31.56 -13.34
CA PRO A 43 22.00 32.84 -12.86
C PRO A 43 20.51 32.71 -12.62
N ARG A 44 20.03 33.25 -11.51
CA ARG A 44 18.60 33.35 -11.18
C ARG A 44 18.14 34.78 -11.37
N LEU A 45 17.13 34.97 -12.20
CA LEU A 45 16.44 36.24 -12.36
C LEU A 45 15.14 36.19 -11.56
N ASN A 46 15.04 37.09 -10.58
CA ASN A 46 13.84 37.28 -9.78
C ASN A 46 13.25 38.66 -10.10
N LEU A 47 11.96 38.74 -10.32
CA LEU A 47 11.21 39.99 -10.39
C LEU A 47 10.44 40.14 -9.08
N SER A 48 10.74 41.22 -8.36
CA SER A 48 10.08 41.54 -7.10
C SER A 48 9.49 42.93 -7.13
N GLY A 49 8.42 43.14 -6.40
CA GLY A 49 7.78 44.43 -6.27
C GLY A 49 6.91 44.48 -5.01
N PHE A 50 6.68 45.71 -4.56
CA PHE A 50 5.74 45.96 -3.46
C PHE A 50 4.94 47.24 -3.72
N ILE A 51 3.75 47.30 -3.14
CA ILE A 51 2.89 48.47 -3.08
C ILE A 51 2.50 48.65 -1.61
N THR A 52 2.86 49.81 -1.04
CA THR A 52 2.57 50.12 0.36
C THR A 52 1.75 51.40 0.43
N PRO A 53 0.44 51.32 0.69
CA PRO A 53 -0.36 52.50 0.99
C PRO A 53 -0.07 52.98 2.41
N LEU A 54 0.26 54.24 2.55
CA LEU A 54 0.46 54.90 3.83
C LEU A 54 -0.64 55.93 4.06
N ARG A 55 -1.29 55.89 5.21
CA ARG A 55 -2.24 56.93 5.65
C ARG A 55 -1.79 57.43 7.02
N LEU A 56 -1.51 58.70 7.10
CA LEU A 56 -1.15 59.40 8.33
C LEU A 56 -2.28 60.38 8.68
N ASN A 57 -2.73 60.33 9.93
CA ASN A 57 -3.62 61.29 10.54
C ASN A 57 -2.85 61.97 11.66
N THR A 58 -2.54 63.25 11.52
CA THR A 58 -1.85 64.05 12.54
C THR A 58 -2.59 65.35 12.71
N ASP A 59 -3.14 65.62 13.89
CA ASP A 59 -3.78 66.87 14.33
C ASP A 59 -4.73 67.55 13.32
N GLY A 60 -5.56 66.77 12.61
CA GLY A 60 -6.54 67.27 11.68
C GLY A 60 -6.13 67.24 10.21
N ASP A 61 -4.88 67.01 9.92
CA ASP A 61 -4.39 66.80 8.54
C ASP A 61 -4.33 65.32 8.18
N ARG A 62 -4.94 64.94 7.06
CA ARG A 62 -4.90 63.61 6.48
C ARG A 62 -3.97 63.57 5.29
N MET A 63 -2.85 62.88 5.47
CA MET A 63 -1.92 62.64 4.36
C MET A 63 -2.03 61.16 3.91
N SER A 64 -2.20 60.94 2.62
CA SER A 64 -2.14 59.60 2.02
C SER A 64 -1.03 59.59 0.97
N ALA A 65 -0.18 58.57 1.06
CA ALA A 65 0.87 58.32 0.07
C ALA A 65 0.85 56.85 -0.31
N THR A 66 1.15 56.50 -1.55
CA THR A 66 1.34 55.13 -2.00
C THR A 66 2.75 55.05 -2.57
N THR A 67 3.56 54.21 -1.93
CA THR A 67 4.90 53.89 -2.42
C THR A 67 4.86 52.55 -3.14
N TRP A 68 5.46 52.47 -4.28
CA TRP A 68 5.60 51.24 -5.02
C TRP A 68 7.02 51.09 -5.57
N SER A 69 7.45 49.83 -5.72
CA SER A 69 8.71 49.52 -6.38
C SER A 69 8.52 48.19 -7.13
N ILE A 70 9.11 48.11 -8.30
CA ILE A 70 9.25 46.87 -9.07
C ILE A 70 10.67 46.85 -9.66
N GLY A 71 11.34 45.71 -9.53
CA GLY A 71 12.70 45.58 -10.04
C GLY A 71 13.14 44.12 -10.26
N PRO A 72 13.88 43.86 -11.33
CA PRO A 72 14.57 42.60 -11.53
C PRO A 72 15.82 42.51 -10.66
N THR A 73 16.10 41.32 -10.09
CA THR A 73 17.33 41.00 -9.40
C THR A 73 17.97 39.77 -10.02
N LEU A 74 19.17 39.92 -10.53
CA LEU A 74 19.97 38.81 -11.04
C LEU A 74 20.97 38.35 -9.98
N SER A 75 20.94 37.09 -9.60
CA SER A 75 21.90 36.50 -8.64
C SER A 75 22.59 35.27 -9.22
N MET A 76 23.89 35.20 -9.06
CA MET A 76 24.72 34.06 -9.50
C MET A 76 25.83 33.80 -8.50
N PRO A 77 26.02 32.58 -7.99
CA PRO A 77 27.18 32.25 -7.18
C PRO A 77 28.43 32.13 -8.06
N LEU A 78 29.41 33.00 -7.88
CA LEU A 78 30.67 32.97 -8.62
C LEU A 78 31.72 32.07 -7.93
N ILE A 79 31.73 32.10 -6.60
CA ILE A 79 32.64 31.28 -5.76
C ILE A 79 31.78 30.71 -4.63
N ASP A 80 31.67 29.37 -4.56
CA ASP A 80 30.83 28.68 -3.58
C ASP A 80 31.56 27.63 -2.73
N GLY A 81 32.88 27.49 -2.92
CA GLY A 81 33.69 26.51 -2.20
C GLY A 81 33.31 25.04 -2.46
N GLY A 82 32.69 24.76 -3.61
CA GLY A 82 32.26 23.39 -3.97
C GLY A 82 30.87 23.00 -3.42
N ARG A 83 30.16 23.91 -2.75
CA ARG A 83 28.86 23.64 -2.12
C ARG A 83 27.79 23.17 -3.11
N ILE A 84 27.75 23.74 -4.31
CA ILE A 84 26.77 23.34 -5.34
C ILE A 84 27.13 21.95 -5.88
N GLY A 85 28.43 21.67 -6.07
CA GLY A 85 28.88 20.32 -6.45
C GLY A 85 28.42 19.27 -5.45
N ALA A 86 28.72 19.46 -4.16
CA ALA A 86 28.29 18.56 -3.09
C ALA A 86 26.76 18.39 -2.99
N ARG A 87 25.97 19.42 -3.33
CA ARG A 87 24.50 19.29 -3.39
C ARG A 87 24.04 18.44 -4.57
N VAL A 88 24.71 18.53 -5.70
CA VAL A 88 24.40 17.66 -6.85
C VAL A 88 24.75 16.21 -6.51
N ASP A 89 25.93 15.97 -5.92
CA ASP A 89 26.35 14.62 -5.53
C ASP A 89 25.39 14.02 -4.50
N ALA A 90 24.92 14.82 -3.53
CA ALA A 90 23.91 14.39 -2.57
C ALA A 90 22.58 14.04 -3.26
N ALA A 91 22.09 14.88 -4.18
CA ALA A 91 20.85 14.61 -4.91
C ALA A 91 20.97 13.35 -5.81
N GLU A 92 22.13 13.07 -6.38
CA GLU A 92 22.40 11.84 -7.15
C GLU A 92 22.41 10.59 -6.23
N ALA A 93 22.95 10.71 -5.02
CA ALA A 93 22.90 9.64 -4.02
C ALA A 93 21.45 9.38 -3.54
N ASP A 94 20.66 10.43 -3.30
CA ASP A 94 19.24 10.32 -2.95
C ASP A 94 18.44 9.63 -4.06
N TYR A 95 18.71 9.95 -5.33
CA TYR A 95 18.10 9.25 -6.46
C TYR A 95 18.46 7.77 -6.48
N ALA A 96 19.72 7.43 -6.27
CA ALA A 96 20.16 6.03 -6.21
C ALA A 96 19.45 5.26 -5.07
N ALA A 97 19.31 5.90 -3.91
CA ALA A 97 18.60 5.35 -2.76
C ALA A 97 17.10 5.13 -3.06
N ALA A 98 16.42 6.12 -3.66
CA ALA A 98 15.02 6.02 -4.06
C ALA A 98 14.80 4.89 -5.09
N ALA A 99 15.69 4.77 -6.09
CA ALA A 99 15.64 3.70 -7.08
C ALA A 99 15.86 2.30 -6.46
N ALA A 100 16.72 2.19 -5.45
CA ALA A 100 16.92 0.94 -4.71
C ALA A 100 15.67 0.59 -3.87
N ALA A 101 15.07 1.57 -3.20
CA ALA A 101 13.84 1.41 -2.43
C ALA A 101 12.67 0.98 -3.32
N TYR A 102 12.51 1.57 -4.50
CA TYR A 102 11.49 1.15 -5.48
C TYR A 102 11.67 -0.32 -5.88
N ARG A 103 12.89 -0.73 -6.24
CA ARG A 103 13.16 -2.14 -6.59
C ARG A 103 12.86 -3.08 -5.43
N GLN A 104 13.12 -2.66 -4.19
CA GLN A 104 12.77 -3.45 -3.02
C GLN A 104 11.27 -3.58 -2.87
N LYS A 105 10.51 -2.49 -2.99
CA LYS A 105 9.04 -2.50 -2.96
C LYS A 105 8.43 -3.45 -3.97
N VAL A 106 8.95 -3.45 -5.20
CA VAL A 106 8.49 -4.38 -6.24
C VAL A 106 8.74 -5.84 -5.84
N ARG A 107 9.95 -6.16 -5.31
CA ARG A 107 10.26 -7.52 -4.84
C ARG A 107 9.36 -7.95 -3.68
N ASP A 108 9.13 -7.06 -2.72
CA ASP A 108 8.26 -7.33 -1.57
C ASP A 108 6.82 -7.59 -2.02
N ALA A 109 6.32 -6.79 -2.97
CA ALA A 109 4.99 -6.97 -3.55
C ALA A 109 4.83 -8.33 -4.24
N VAL A 110 5.82 -8.77 -5.01
CA VAL A 110 5.82 -10.12 -5.62
C VAL A 110 5.81 -11.19 -4.53
N ALA A 111 6.70 -11.08 -3.55
CA ALA A 111 6.79 -12.06 -2.47
C ALA A 111 5.48 -12.17 -1.65
N GLU A 112 4.81 -11.04 -1.38
CA GLU A 112 3.51 -11.02 -0.70
C GLU A 112 2.43 -11.78 -1.48
N VAL A 113 2.38 -11.61 -2.80
CA VAL A 113 1.41 -12.32 -3.64
C VAL A 113 1.72 -13.81 -3.69
N GLU A 114 2.98 -14.19 -3.90
CA GLU A 114 3.38 -15.61 -3.89
C GLU A 114 3.05 -16.28 -2.56
N GLN A 115 3.35 -15.61 -1.43
CA GLN A 115 3.00 -16.11 -0.11
C GLN A 115 1.49 -16.26 0.09
N ALA A 116 0.70 -15.30 -0.40
CA ALA A 116 -0.76 -15.37 -0.31
C ALA A 116 -1.32 -16.53 -1.14
N LEU A 117 -0.78 -16.79 -2.34
CA LEU A 117 -1.15 -17.92 -3.18
C LEU A 117 -0.83 -19.25 -2.52
N VAL A 118 0.38 -19.41 -1.96
CA VAL A 118 0.78 -20.64 -1.24
C VAL A 118 -0.11 -20.89 -0.03
N ARG A 119 -0.44 -19.84 0.74
CA ARG A 119 -1.36 -19.96 1.88
C ARG A 119 -2.76 -20.38 1.44
N LEU A 120 -3.27 -19.81 0.36
CA LEU A 120 -4.59 -20.14 -0.16
C LEU A 120 -4.66 -21.61 -0.63
N ASP A 121 -3.65 -22.09 -1.35
CA ASP A 121 -3.58 -23.47 -1.81
C ASP A 121 -3.48 -24.46 -0.63
N ALA A 122 -2.61 -24.15 0.35
CA ALA A 122 -2.46 -24.95 1.56
C ALA A 122 -3.75 -25.00 2.38
N ALA A 123 -4.46 -23.87 2.52
CA ALA A 123 -5.74 -23.82 3.22
C ALA A 123 -6.82 -24.66 2.49
N ALA A 124 -6.86 -24.58 1.16
CA ALA A 124 -7.82 -25.36 0.36
C ALA A 124 -7.58 -26.88 0.45
N ALA A 125 -6.32 -27.30 0.42
CA ALA A 125 -5.95 -28.70 0.55
C ALA A 125 -6.35 -29.27 1.93
N ARG A 126 -6.03 -28.56 3.00
CA ARG A 126 -6.33 -29.01 4.38
C ARG A 126 -7.82 -28.98 4.71
N GLU A 127 -8.57 -28.01 4.19
CA GLU A 127 -10.01 -27.91 4.43
C GLU A 127 -10.76 -29.16 3.98
N ALA A 128 -10.39 -29.76 2.86
CA ALA A 128 -11.02 -30.98 2.35
C ALA A 128 -10.90 -32.16 3.34
N ASP A 129 -9.73 -32.32 3.96
CA ASP A 129 -9.46 -33.38 4.92
C ASP A 129 -10.15 -33.12 6.26
N VAL A 130 -10.09 -31.89 6.77
CA VAL A 130 -10.77 -31.50 8.02
C VAL A 130 -12.29 -31.63 7.88
N ARG A 131 -12.84 -31.25 6.73
CA ARG A 131 -14.28 -31.41 6.46
C ARG A 131 -14.69 -32.88 6.40
N ARG A 132 -13.82 -33.75 5.88
CA ARG A 132 -14.05 -35.20 5.91
C ARG A 132 -14.03 -35.70 7.35
N ALA A 133 -13.01 -35.37 8.13
CA ALA A 133 -12.90 -35.76 9.53
C ALA A 133 -14.12 -35.31 10.36
N ALA A 134 -14.57 -34.06 10.21
CA ALA A 134 -15.76 -33.56 10.90
C ALA A 134 -17.04 -34.38 10.55
N ARG A 135 -17.19 -34.79 9.29
CA ARG A 135 -18.29 -35.67 8.88
C ARG A 135 -18.19 -37.05 9.52
N ASP A 136 -17.01 -37.64 9.54
CA ASP A 136 -16.78 -38.99 10.09
C ASP A 136 -17.03 -38.98 11.60
N TYR A 137 -16.58 -37.97 12.34
CA TYR A 137 -16.90 -37.81 13.76
C TYR A 137 -18.40 -37.58 14.02
N ARG A 138 -19.09 -36.89 13.13
CA ARG A 138 -20.55 -36.74 13.24
C ARG A 138 -21.30 -38.06 13.05
N VAL A 139 -20.86 -38.90 12.10
CA VAL A 139 -21.40 -40.26 11.92
C VAL A 139 -21.12 -41.13 13.16
N ALA A 140 -19.89 -41.05 13.69
CA ALA A 140 -19.52 -41.80 14.91
C ALA A 140 -20.35 -41.37 16.13
N PHE A 141 -20.56 -40.07 16.31
CA PHE A 141 -21.42 -39.55 17.38
C PHE A 141 -22.87 -40.04 17.25
N THR A 142 -23.45 -39.99 16.05
CA THR A 142 -24.82 -40.48 15.81
C THR A 142 -24.95 -41.96 16.09
N ALA A 143 -23.95 -42.76 15.73
CA ALA A 143 -23.93 -44.20 16.03
C ALA A 143 -23.82 -44.49 17.54
N THR A 144 -22.96 -43.72 18.27
CA THR A 144 -22.82 -43.83 19.72
C THR A 144 -24.10 -43.41 20.44
N GLU A 145 -24.78 -42.38 19.98
CA GLU A 145 -26.06 -41.91 20.52
C GLU A 145 -27.14 -42.99 20.34
N ALA A 146 -27.22 -43.65 19.18
CA ALA A 146 -28.15 -44.76 18.95
C ALA A 146 -27.86 -45.96 19.87
N ARG A 147 -26.59 -46.32 20.06
CA ARG A 147 -26.19 -47.38 20.99
C ARG A 147 -26.53 -47.05 22.44
N GLN A 148 -26.32 -45.82 22.85
CA GLN A 148 -26.65 -45.34 24.20
C GLN A 148 -28.16 -45.40 24.47
N ARG A 149 -29.00 -44.99 23.53
CA ARG A 149 -30.47 -45.09 23.63
C ARG A 149 -30.93 -46.54 23.71
N ALA A 150 -30.23 -47.46 23.06
CA ALA A 150 -30.49 -48.90 23.14
C ALA A 150 -29.88 -49.59 24.37
N GLY A 151 -29.21 -48.84 25.25
CA GLY A 151 -28.56 -49.42 26.45
C GLY A 151 -27.20 -50.07 26.24
N PHE A 152 -26.62 -49.97 25.01
CA PHE A 152 -25.37 -50.61 24.63
C PHE A 152 -24.13 -49.67 24.74
N ALA A 153 -24.29 -48.42 25.17
CA ALA A 153 -23.20 -47.53 25.44
C ALA A 153 -23.48 -46.72 26.71
N SER A 154 -22.41 -46.36 27.41
CA SER A 154 -22.49 -45.51 28.61
C SER A 154 -22.69 -44.03 28.28
N LEU A 155 -23.17 -43.24 29.26
CA LEU A 155 -23.25 -41.79 29.11
C LEU A 155 -21.85 -41.18 28.94
N MET A 156 -20.82 -41.77 29.56
CA MET A 156 -19.44 -41.31 29.43
C MET A 156 -18.93 -41.43 28.00
N GLU A 157 -19.22 -42.58 27.34
CA GLU A 157 -18.86 -42.78 25.92
C GLU A 157 -19.59 -41.78 24.98
N LEU A 158 -20.85 -41.48 25.29
CA LEU A 158 -21.62 -40.50 24.54
C LEU A 158 -20.99 -39.08 24.67
N GLU A 159 -20.68 -38.65 25.90
CA GLU A 159 -20.09 -37.35 26.15
C GLU A 159 -18.68 -37.22 25.58
N GLU A 160 -17.87 -38.28 25.58
CA GLU A 160 -16.56 -38.30 24.95
C GLU A 160 -16.68 -38.16 23.41
N SER A 161 -17.61 -38.88 22.80
CA SER A 161 -17.89 -38.78 21.38
C SER A 161 -18.39 -37.40 21.00
N ARG A 162 -19.20 -36.77 21.88
CA ARG A 162 -19.69 -35.40 21.68
C ARG A 162 -18.57 -34.36 21.75
N ARG A 163 -17.64 -34.51 22.71
CA ARG A 163 -16.46 -33.63 22.82
C ARG A 163 -15.59 -33.71 21.59
N THR A 164 -15.37 -34.91 21.08
CA THR A 164 -14.57 -35.15 19.86
C THR A 164 -15.22 -34.52 18.64
N LEU A 165 -16.55 -34.63 18.48
CA LEU A 165 -17.29 -33.98 17.42
C LEU A 165 -17.17 -32.45 17.53
N LEU A 166 -17.37 -31.87 18.71
CA LEU A 166 -17.24 -30.41 18.93
C LEU A 166 -15.83 -29.91 18.61
N ALA A 167 -14.80 -30.64 18.98
CA ALA A 167 -13.42 -30.32 18.64
C ALA A 167 -13.19 -30.32 17.12
N ALA A 168 -13.74 -31.31 16.42
CA ALA A 168 -13.67 -31.42 14.96
C ALA A 168 -14.43 -30.28 14.26
N ASP A 169 -15.64 -29.94 14.72
CA ASP A 169 -16.43 -28.83 14.18
C ASP A 169 -15.74 -27.48 14.43
N THR A 170 -15.12 -27.28 15.61
CA THR A 170 -14.32 -26.08 15.91
C THR A 170 -13.10 -25.97 15.00
N THR A 171 -12.43 -27.09 14.75
CA THR A 171 -11.28 -27.15 13.83
C THR A 171 -11.71 -26.80 12.41
N LEU A 172 -12.84 -27.32 11.94
CA LEU A 172 -13.40 -27.00 10.61
C LEU A 172 -13.70 -25.51 10.48
N ALA A 173 -14.37 -24.90 11.47
CA ALA A 173 -14.68 -23.46 11.46
C ALA A 173 -13.40 -22.61 11.41
N GLY A 174 -12.34 -23.02 12.12
CA GLY A 174 -11.03 -22.36 12.07
C GLY A 174 -10.41 -22.39 10.66
N TRP A 175 -10.47 -23.52 9.98
CA TRP A 175 -9.95 -23.64 8.60
C TRP A 175 -10.80 -22.88 7.57
N GLU A 176 -12.10 -22.81 7.74
CA GLU A 176 -12.97 -21.99 6.90
C GLU A 176 -12.64 -20.49 7.06
N GLN A 177 -12.38 -20.05 8.29
CA GLN A 177 -11.92 -18.68 8.57
C GLN A 177 -10.54 -18.42 7.93
N GLU A 178 -9.58 -19.35 8.08
CA GLU A 178 -8.22 -19.20 7.49
C GLU A 178 -8.28 -19.08 5.98
N ARG A 179 -9.13 -19.85 5.31
CA ARG A 179 -9.33 -19.74 3.87
C ARG A 179 -9.86 -18.37 3.45
N VAL A 180 -10.83 -17.84 4.18
CA VAL A 180 -11.36 -16.48 3.91
C VAL A 180 -10.27 -15.43 4.15
N ALA A 181 -9.50 -15.57 5.22
CA ALA A 181 -8.37 -14.68 5.51
C ALA A 181 -7.30 -14.72 4.40
N ALA A 182 -6.98 -15.91 3.89
CA ALA A 182 -6.04 -16.09 2.77
C ALA A 182 -6.55 -15.41 1.47
N TRP A 183 -7.84 -15.50 1.19
CA TRP A 183 -8.47 -14.78 0.07
C TRP A 183 -8.37 -13.26 0.22
N VAL A 184 -8.65 -12.74 1.40
CA VAL A 184 -8.53 -11.29 1.69
C VAL A 184 -7.08 -10.84 1.57
N ALA A 185 -6.13 -11.66 2.05
CA ALA A 185 -4.71 -11.37 1.93
C ALA A 185 -4.27 -11.31 0.47
N LEU A 186 -4.70 -12.26 -0.37
CA LEU A 186 -4.41 -12.26 -1.80
C LEU A 186 -5.01 -11.02 -2.49
N TYR A 187 -6.29 -10.70 -2.20
CA TYR A 187 -6.94 -9.53 -2.77
C TYR A 187 -6.19 -8.23 -2.45
N ARG A 188 -5.72 -8.08 -1.21
CA ARG A 188 -4.92 -6.94 -0.80
C ARG A 188 -3.53 -6.92 -1.45
N ALA A 189 -2.87 -8.08 -1.53
CA ALA A 189 -1.54 -8.20 -2.11
C ALA A 189 -1.52 -7.85 -3.61
N VAL A 190 -2.60 -8.11 -4.32
CA VAL A 190 -2.77 -7.73 -5.74
C VAL A 190 -3.13 -6.25 -5.92
N GLY A 191 -3.37 -5.50 -4.83
CA GLY A 191 -3.77 -4.10 -4.91
C GLY A 191 -5.27 -3.91 -5.15
N GLY A 192 -6.09 -4.93 -4.88
CA GLY A 192 -7.53 -4.89 -5.07
C GLY A 192 -8.21 -3.77 -4.28
N GLY A 193 -9.08 -3.04 -4.96
CA GLY A 193 -9.88 -1.96 -4.35
C GLY A 193 -9.31 -0.55 -4.52
N TRP A 194 -8.13 -0.38 -5.11
CA TRP A 194 -7.61 0.92 -5.46
C TRP A 194 -7.93 1.23 -6.92
N PRO A 195 -8.73 2.27 -7.24
CA PRO A 195 -8.88 2.70 -8.61
C PRO A 195 -7.53 3.23 -9.10
N SER A 196 -7.02 2.71 -10.22
CA SER A 196 -5.89 3.34 -10.88
C SER A 196 -6.26 4.80 -11.13
N ALA A 197 -5.51 5.72 -10.54
CA ALA A 197 -5.60 7.13 -10.89
C ALA A 197 -5.02 7.29 -12.29
N ASP A 198 -5.82 6.99 -13.29
CA ASP A 198 -5.54 7.37 -14.66
C ASP A 198 -5.94 8.85 -14.77
N PRO A 199 -5.00 9.77 -14.85
CA PRO A 199 -5.32 11.14 -15.17
C PRO A 199 -5.56 11.20 -16.69
N SER A 200 -6.69 10.69 -17.15
CA SER A 200 -7.18 11.07 -18.46
C SER A 200 -7.45 12.57 -18.39
N PRO A 201 -6.70 13.41 -19.10
CA PRO A 201 -7.03 14.82 -19.20
C PRO A 201 -8.41 14.89 -19.85
N SER A 202 -9.39 15.35 -19.08
CA SER A 202 -10.67 15.76 -19.64
C SER A 202 -10.37 16.79 -20.72
N SER A 203 -10.48 16.38 -21.99
CA SER A 203 -10.44 17.29 -23.12
C SER A 203 -11.51 18.35 -22.88
N PRO A 204 -11.20 19.64 -22.87
CA PRO A 204 -12.21 20.66 -22.86
C PRO A 204 -13.03 20.53 -24.16
N GLN A 205 -14.29 20.18 -24.00
CA GLN A 205 -15.23 20.29 -25.10
C GLN A 205 -15.41 21.79 -25.39
N ALA A 206 -14.99 22.19 -26.58
CA ALA A 206 -15.25 23.51 -27.16
C ALA A 206 -16.74 23.66 -27.52
#